data_c102a9d65ca02a8168d27d41a8cd735a
#
_entry.id   c102a9d65ca02a8168d27d41a8cd735a
#
_cell.length_a   1.000
_cell.length_b   1.000
_cell.length_c   1.000
_cell.angle_alpha   90.00
_cell.angle_beta   90.00
_cell.angle_gamma   90.00
#
_symmetry.space_group_name_H-M   'P 1'
#
loop_
_entity.id
_entity.type
_entity.pdbx_description
1 polymer ?
#
loop_
_entity_poly.entity_id
_entity_poly.type
_entity_poly.pdbx_seq_one_letter_code
_entity_poly.pdbx_strand_id
1 'polypeptide(L)'
;DAEVRRAAFDSFSRKLGEYQHTMAAAYQTQVSKEKTLSELRGYPSVFDYLLHDQRVDRSMYDRQIDIIVEKLSPHMRRYARLLKRIHGLDRMTYADLKIDVDPDYQPEITIDESKDLLKGALGILGEDYKVMLQRAFDERWIDFPENDGKSTGAFCSTPYGSHPFILLTWSEKMADLFTLSHELGHAGHFYLTHKEQSIFNSEPSLYSIEAPSTMNELLLAKYLLEGTDDKRRKRWILSSLVSKTYYHNFVTHLLEAHYQREVYRIIDGGGSINAPVLNQLKMRTLETFWGEDVELIDGSELTWMRQPHYYMGLYPYTYSAGLTIATEVNRRIQKHGQPAVEDWIEVLKLGGTKDPAGLAAIAGVDISTEKPLLNTIEHIGYLIDEIERLTEEIAIFQRLSSNEKV
;
A
#
# COMPACT_ATOMS: atom_id res chain seq x y z
N ASP A 1 10.98 19.21 -12.47
CA ASP A 1 11.01 20.62 -12.07
C ASP A 1 10.03 20.85 -10.92
N ALA A 2 10.47 21.52 -9.83
CA ALA A 2 9.67 21.74 -8.63
C ALA A 2 8.54 22.77 -8.86
N GLU A 3 8.80 23.80 -9.63
CA GLU A 3 7.80 24.85 -9.92
C GLU A 3 6.65 24.29 -10.76
N VAL A 4 6.96 23.49 -11.77
CA VAL A 4 5.95 22.83 -12.63
C VAL A 4 5.10 21.88 -11.78
N ARG A 5 5.71 21.09 -10.92
CA ARG A 5 4.99 20.14 -10.05
C ARG A 5 4.06 20.84 -9.07
N ARG A 6 4.54 21.92 -8.41
CA ARG A 6 3.74 22.74 -7.49
C ARG A 6 2.61 23.47 -8.21
N ALA A 7 2.87 24.00 -9.40
CA ALA A 7 1.83 24.63 -10.24
C ALA A 7 0.77 23.63 -10.72
N ALA A 8 1.19 22.42 -11.07
CA ALA A 8 0.26 21.33 -11.43
C ALA A 8 -0.63 20.92 -10.23
N PHE A 9 -0.05 20.81 -9.03
CA PHE A 9 -0.80 20.55 -7.80
C PHE A 9 -1.80 21.65 -7.49
N ASP A 10 -1.41 22.94 -7.58
CA ASP A 10 -2.30 24.08 -7.40
C ASP A 10 -3.46 24.06 -8.40
N SER A 11 -3.15 23.87 -9.69
CA SER A 11 -4.18 23.80 -10.73
C SER A 11 -5.19 22.67 -10.50
N PHE A 12 -4.70 21.48 -10.12
CA PHE A 12 -5.53 20.35 -9.80
C PHE A 12 -6.39 20.62 -8.55
N SER A 13 -5.79 21.15 -7.49
CA SER A 13 -6.47 21.44 -6.23
C SER A 13 -7.55 22.49 -6.38
N ARG A 14 -7.29 23.56 -7.17
CA ARG A 14 -8.32 24.57 -7.50
C ARG A 14 -9.52 23.91 -8.20
N LYS A 15 -9.26 23.03 -9.18
CA LYS A 15 -10.36 22.33 -9.88
C LYS A 15 -11.11 21.40 -8.94
N LEU A 16 -10.41 20.68 -8.07
CA LEU A 16 -11.00 19.80 -7.07
C LEU A 16 -11.90 20.58 -6.10
N GLY A 17 -11.45 21.78 -5.66
CA GLY A 17 -12.19 22.67 -4.77
C GLY A 17 -13.56 23.11 -5.28
N GLU A 18 -13.77 23.16 -6.60
CA GLU A 18 -15.09 23.48 -7.19
C GLU A 18 -16.17 22.44 -6.82
N TYR A 19 -15.76 21.21 -6.50
CA TYR A 19 -16.65 20.07 -6.20
C TYR A 19 -16.79 19.76 -4.71
N GLN A 20 -16.06 20.48 -3.83
CA GLN A 20 -15.95 20.11 -2.41
C GLN A 20 -17.30 19.99 -1.69
N HIS A 21 -18.27 20.85 -1.98
CA HIS A 21 -19.59 20.80 -1.33
C HIS A 21 -20.41 19.58 -1.80
N THR A 22 -20.34 19.27 -3.09
CA THR A 22 -21.03 18.09 -3.66
C THR A 22 -20.42 16.80 -3.11
N MET A 23 -19.08 16.72 -3.08
CA MET A 23 -18.38 15.56 -2.53
C MET A 23 -18.64 15.40 -1.01
N ALA A 24 -18.65 16.51 -0.27
CA ALA A 24 -18.98 16.48 1.16
C ALA A 24 -20.40 16.00 1.41
N ALA A 25 -21.38 16.42 0.61
CA ALA A 25 -22.77 15.95 0.72
C ALA A 25 -22.90 14.45 0.41
N ALA A 26 -22.19 13.98 -0.62
CA ALA A 26 -22.14 12.54 -0.94
C ALA A 26 -21.51 11.73 0.20
N TYR A 27 -20.40 12.19 0.77
CA TYR A 27 -19.73 11.51 1.87
C TYR A 27 -20.57 11.56 3.16
N GLN A 28 -21.21 12.70 3.49
CA GLN A 28 -22.16 12.80 4.59
C GLN A 28 -23.30 11.78 4.44
N THR A 29 -23.82 11.60 3.23
CA THR A 29 -24.88 10.62 2.94
C THR A 29 -24.39 9.20 3.20
N GLN A 30 -23.19 8.86 2.77
CA GLN A 30 -22.59 7.54 3.00
C GLN A 30 -22.44 7.24 4.49
N VAL A 31 -21.79 8.14 5.24
CA VAL A 31 -21.55 7.89 6.68
C VAL A 31 -22.84 7.91 7.51
N SER A 32 -23.84 8.72 7.12
CA SER A 32 -25.16 8.71 7.74
C SER A 32 -25.93 7.42 7.47
N LYS A 33 -25.83 6.87 6.24
CA LYS A 33 -26.37 5.55 5.91
C LYS A 33 -25.78 4.47 6.80
N GLU A 34 -24.46 4.44 6.96
CA GLU A 34 -23.77 3.44 7.78
C GLU A 34 -24.13 3.60 9.27
N LYS A 35 -24.24 4.83 9.77
CA LYS A 35 -24.73 5.09 11.13
C LYS A 35 -26.14 4.56 11.33
N THR A 36 -27.06 4.88 10.42
CA THR A 36 -28.45 4.41 10.47
C THR A 36 -28.52 2.89 10.47
N LEU A 37 -27.73 2.22 9.60
CA LEU A 37 -27.67 0.76 9.55
C LEU A 37 -27.09 0.16 10.83
N SER A 38 -26.06 0.79 11.40
CA SER A 38 -25.48 0.40 12.69
C SER A 38 -26.54 0.41 13.81
N GLU A 39 -27.28 1.50 13.92
CA GLU A 39 -28.34 1.65 14.91
C GLU A 39 -29.49 0.65 14.70
N LEU A 40 -30.00 0.52 13.48
CA LEU A 40 -31.08 -0.43 13.15
C LEU A 40 -30.68 -1.90 13.40
N ARG A 41 -29.40 -2.24 13.30
CA ARG A 41 -28.87 -3.57 13.58
C ARG A 41 -28.44 -3.75 15.04
N GLY A 42 -28.55 -2.72 15.87
CA GLY A 42 -28.28 -2.76 17.31
C GLY A 42 -26.80 -2.74 17.68
N TYR A 43 -25.92 -2.24 16.81
CA TYR A 43 -24.50 -2.09 17.14
C TYR A 43 -24.25 -0.86 18.03
N PRO A 44 -23.29 -0.92 18.98
CA PRO A 44 -22.97 0.20 19.86
C PRO A 44 -22.42 1.42 19.13
N SER A 45 -21.70 1.20 18.01
CA SER A 45 -21.10 2.26 17.20
C SER A 45 -21.05 1.87 15.71
N VAL A 46 -20.81 2.85 14.84
CA VAL A 46 -20.54 2.59 13.41
C VAL A 46 -19.29 1.72 13.24
N PHE A 47 -18.29 1.90 14.10
CA PHE A 47 -17.08 1.09 14.06
C PHE A 47 -17.37 -0.38 14.35
N ASP A 48 -18.14 -0.68 15.39
CA ASP A 48 -18.50 -2.06 15.73
C ASP A 48 -19.26 -2.72 14.58
N TYR A 49 -20.14 -1.98 13.92
CA TYR A 49 -20.85 -2.44 12.74
C TYR A 49 -19.92 -2.76 11.57
N LEU A 50 -19.04 -1.83 11.21
CA LEU A 50 -18.16 -1.97 10.04
C LEU A 50 -17.01 -2.98 10.27
N LEU A 51 -16.54 -3.14 11.51
CA LEU A 51 -15.49 -4.11 11.85
C LEU A 51 -16.03 -5.53 12.04
N HIS A 52 -17.35 -5.68 12.27
CA HIS A 52 -17.96 -6.99 12.51
C HIS A 52 -17.70 -7.99 11.37
N ASP A 53 -17.96 -7.59 10.14
CA ASP A 53 -17.77 -8.46 8.97
C ASP A 53 -16.26 -8.74 8.69
N GLN A 54 -15.39 -7.84 9.15
CA GLN A 54 -13.94 -8.04 9.08
C GLN A 54 -13.41 -8.94 10.19
N ARG A 55 -14.22 -9.25 11.21
CA ARG A 55 -13.86 -10.00 12.42
C ARG A 55 -12.66 -9.39 13.15
N VAL A 56 -12.68 -8.08 13.31
CA VAL A 56 -11.62 -7.29 13.93
C VAL A 56 -12.18 -6.48 15.10
N ASP A 57 -11.48 -6.49 16.23
CA ASP A 57 -11.84 -5.71 17.38
C ASP A 57 -11.48 -4.23 17.19
N ARG A 58 -12.28 -3.34 17.78
CA ARG A 58 -12.03 -1.90 17.78
C ARG A 58 -10.66 -1.54 18.31
N SER A 59 -10.16 -2.26 19.32
CA SER A 59 -8.83 -2.05 19.88
C SER A 59 -7.69 -2.35 18.89
N MET A 60 -7.84 -3.37 18.04
CA MET A 60 -6.90 -3.64 16.96
C MET A 60 -6.86 -2.52 15.92
N TYR A 61 -8.04 -2.06 15.52
CA TYR A 61 -8.18 -0.96 14.56
C TYR A 61 -7.53 0.33 15.07
N ASP A 62 -7.89 0.76 16.30
CA ASP A 62 -7.35 1.98 16.88
C ASP A 62 -5.85 1.89 17.12
N ARG A 63 -5.36 0.77 17.69
CA ARG A 63 -3.93 0.51 17.92
C ARG A 63 -3.10 0.61 16.65
N GLN A 64 -3.59 0.04 15.55
CA GLN A 64 -2.88 0.08 14.28
C GLN A 64 -2.67 1.51 13.78
N ILE A 65 -3.72 2.32 13.80
CA ILE A 65 -3.66 3.71 13.37
C ILE A 65 -2.74 4.51 14.28
N ASP A 66 -2.92 4.40 15.60
CA ASP A 66 -2.19 5.21 16.58
C ASP A 66 -0.68 4.90 16.55
N ILE A 67 -0.30 3.63 16.56
CA ILE A 67 1.12 3.23 16.53
C ILE A 67 1.79 3.70 15.24
N ILE A 68 1.14 3.51 14.08
CA ILE A 68 1.77 3.90 12.82
C ILE A 68 1.90 5.42 12.73
N VAL A 69 0.88 6.18 13.10
CA VAL A 69 0.94 7.66 13.10
C VAL A 69 2.07 8.14 14.03
N GLU A 70 2.19 7.58 15.22
CA GLU A 70 3.20 8.00 16.21
C GLU A 70 4.61 7.56 15.81
N LYS A 71 4.80 6.29 15.48
CA LYS A 71 6.13 5.69 15.34
C LYS A 71 6.71 5.78 13.92
N LEU A 72 5.87 5.81 12.88
CA LEU A 72 6.35 5.90 11.50
C LEU A 72 6.63 7.35 11.08
N SER A 73 5.90 8.34 11.59
CA SER A 73 6.06 9.73 11.16
C SER A 73 7.50 10.24 11.25
N PRO A 74 8.32 9.94 12.29
CA PRO A 74 9.72 10.37 12.33
C PRO A 74 10.56 9.80 11.18
N HIS A 75 10.33 8.55 10.79
CA HIS A 75 11.04 7.91 9.68
C HIS A 75 10.66 8.55 8.34
N MET A 76 9.37 8.80 8.11
CA MET A 76 8.90 9.42 6.86
C MET A 76 9.29 10.88 6.75
N ARG A 77 9.33 11.62 7.85
CA ARG A 77 9.90 12.98 7.90
C ARG A 77 11.38 12.97 7.54
N ARG A 78 12.16 12.00 8.04
CA ARG A 78 13.56 11.82 7.63
C ARG A 78 13.67 11.51 6.13
N TYR A 79 12.81 10.66 5.60
CA TYR A 79 12.76 10.38 4.16
C TYR A 79 12.45 11.64 3.33
N ALA A 80 11.51 12.48 3.78
CA ALA A 80 11.20 13.76 3.15
C ALA A 80 12.41 14.71 3.15
N ARG A 81 13.16 14.80 4.26
CA ARG A 81 14.43 15.56 4.34
C ARG A 81 15.49 15.00 3.38
N LEU A 82 15.58 13.68 3.24
CA LEU A 82 16.48 13.03 2.29
C LEU A 82 16.14 13.43 0.85
N LEU A 83 14.86 13.36 0.45
CA LEU A 83 14.40 13.81 -0.87
C LEU A 83 14.71 15.28 -1.10
N LYS A 84 14.42 16.15 -0.12
CA LYS A 84 14.77 17.58 -0.18
C LYS A 84 16.25 17.79 -0.48
N ARG A 85 17.13 17.07 0.22
CA ARG A 85 18.59 17.15 0.06
C ARG A 85 19.06 16.66 -1.31
N ILE A 86 18.55 15.49 -1.76
CA ILE A 86 18.94 14.90 -3.05
C ILE A 86 18.58 15.83 -4.21
N HIS A 87 17.40 16.42 -4.16
CA HIS A 87 16.88 17.28 -5.24
C HIS A 87 17.26 18.76 -5.09
N GLY A 88 17.98 19.13 -4.02
CA GLY A 88 18.37 20.52 -3.77
C GLY A 88 17.16 21.46 -3.65
N LEU A 89 16.04 20.99 -3.09
CA LEU A 89 14.83 21.80 -2.98
C LEU A 89 15.00 22.89 -1.91
N ASP A 90 14.49 24.08 -2.18
CA ASP A 90 14.41 25.20 -1.23
C ASP A 90 13.54 24.84 -0.01
N ARG A 91 12.43 24.19 -0.28
CA ARG A 91 11.46 23.71 0.71
C ARG A 91 10.88 22.37 0.25
N MET A 92 10.41 21.57 1.21
CA MET A 92 9.70 20.31 0.93
C MET A 92 8.22 20.57 1.10
N THR A 93 7.46 20.56 0.00
CA THR A 93 6.01 20.76 0.04
C THR A 93 5.27 19.43 -0.08
N TYR A 94 3.98 19.43 0.25
CA TYR A 94 3.13 18.25 0.08
C TYR A 94 3.11 17.73 -1.37
N ALA A 95 3.24 18.64 -2.36
CA ALA A 95 3.35 18.27 -3.78
C ALA A 95 4.67 17.57 -4.13
N ASP A 96 5.69 17.68 -3.28
CA ASP A 96 7.03 17.11 -3.54
C ASP A 96 7.21 15.70 -2.96
N LEU A 97 6.27 15.20 -2.14
CA LEU A 97 6.44 13.96 -1.38
C LEU A 97 6.58 12.68 -2.23
N LYS A 98 6.13 12.71 -3.49
CA LYS A 98 6.12 11.54 -4.39
C LYS A 98 7.19 11.60 -5.49
N ILE A 99 8.22 12.44 -5.33
CA ILE A 99 9.34 12.46 -6.27
C ILE A 99 10.21 11.21 -6.07
N ASP A 100 10.70 10.64 -7.18
CA ASP A 100 11.62 9.51 -7.11
C ASP A 100 12.98 9.95 -6.59
N VAL A 101 13.68 9.08 -5.85
CA VAL A 101 15.06 9.34 -5.37
C VAL A 101 16.02 9.57 -6.55
N ASP A 102 15.81 8.88 -7.66
CA ASP A 102 16.62 8.99 -8.88
C ASP A 102 15.69 9.01 -10.10
N PRO A 103 15.16 10.17 -10.50
CA PRO A 103 14.23 10.28 -11.62
C PRO A 103 14.86 9.95 -12.98
N ASP A 104 16.20 10.00 -13.07
CA ASP A 104 16.93 9.65 -14.29
C ASP A 104 17.22 8.14 -14.42
N TYR A 105 16.83 7.34 -13.42
CA TYR A 105 16.98 5.90 -13.43
C TYR A 105 15.59 5.24 -13.45
N GLN A 106 15.10 4.99 -14.65
CA GLN A 106 13.82 4.31 -14.88
C GLN A 106 14.07 3.08 -15.75
N PRO A 107 14.43 1.94 -15.13
CA PRO A 107 14.69 0.73 -15.91
C PRO A 107 13.43 0.27 -16.63
N GLU A 108 13.60 -0.12 -17.90
CA GLU A 108 12.55 -0.67 -18.75
C GLU A 108 12.49 -2.19 -18.60
N ILE A 109 11.34 -2.76 -18.92
CA ILE A 109 11.08 -4.20 -18.90
C ILE A 109 9.97 -4.55 -19.87
N THR A 110 10.19 -5.57 -20.68
CA THR A 110 9.16 -6.13 -21.57
C THR A 110 8.22 -7.08 -20.82
N ILE A 111 7.06 -7.38 -21.39
CA ILE A 111 6.12 -8.37 -20.82
C ILE A 111 6.78 -9.75 -20.71
N ASP A 112 7.56 -10.18 -21.69
CA ASP A 112 8.23 -11.48 -21.65
C ASP A 112 9.29 -11.56 -20.55
N GLU A 113 10.11 -10.52 -20.39
CA GLU A 113 11.08 -10.43 -19.27
C GLU A 113 10.37 -10.40 -17.91
N SER A 114 9.21 -9.73 -17.82
CA SER A 114 8.40 -9.70 -16.61
C SER A 114 7.93 -11.08 -16.17
N LYS A 115 7.52 -11.90 -17.13
CA LYS A 115 7.12 -13.30 -16.92
C LYS A 115 8.26 -14.11 -16.27
N ASP A 116 9.46 -14.00 -16.81
CA ASP A 116 10.62 -14.75 -16.32
C ASP A 116 11.07 -14.28 -14.93
N LEU A 117 11.11 -12.95 -14.69
CA LEU A 117 11.44 -12.39 -13.38
C LEU A 117 10.41 -12.79 -12.31
N LEU A 118 9.12 -12.73 -12.62
CA LEU A 118 8.06 -13.13 -11.68
C LEU A 118 8.11 -14.62 -11.37
N LYS A 119 8.36 -15.48 -12.36
CA LYS A 119 8.57 -16.91 -12.11
C LYS A 119 9.78 -17.17 -11.22
N GLY A 120 10.88 -16.45 -11.42
CA GLY A 120 12.07 -16.53 -10.58
C GLY A 120 11.78 -16.10 -9.14
N ALA A 121 11.19 -14.92 -8.98
CA ALA A 121 10.93 -14.31 -7.68
C ALA A 121 9.87 -15.07 -6.85
N LEU A 122 8.74 -15.42 -7.49
CA LEU A 122 7.60 -16.05 -6.83
C LEU A 122 7.66 -17.58 -6.84
N GLY A 123 8.63 -18.15 -7.54
CA GLY A 123 8.83 -19.60 -7.61
C GLY A 123 9.08 -20.27 -6.28
N ILE A 124 9.55 -19.52 -5.26
CA ILE A 124 9.70 -20.00 -3.89
C ILE A 124 8.36 -20.46 -3.26
N LEU A 125 7.23 -19.89 -3.73
CA LEU A 125 5.89 -20.22 -3.25
C LEU A 125 5.39 -21.62 -3.69
N GLY A 126 6.19 -22.36 -4.46
CA GLY A 126 5.92 -23.76 -4.78
C GLY A 126 5.32 -23.98 -6.17
N GLU A 127 5.07 -25.26 -6.50
CA GLU A 127 4.73 -25.66 -7.88
C GLU A 127 3.34 -25.20 -8.30
N ASP A 128 2.33 -25.29 -7.42
CA ASP A 128 0.96 -24.82 -7.72
C ASP A 128 0.95 -23.33 -8.06
N TYR A 129 1.78 -22.53 -7.38
CA TYR A 129 1.91 -21.10 -7.63
C TYR A 129 2.59 -20.81 -8.99
N LYS A 130 3.63 -21.58 -9.33
CA LYS A 130 4.29 -21.49 -10.64
C LYS A 130 3.34 -21.84 -11.79
N VAL A 131 2.53 -22.89 -11.61
CA VAL A 131 1.50 -23.28 -12.58
C VAL A 131 0.48 -22.15 -12.78
N MET A 132 0.02 -21.54 -11.70
CA MET A 132 -0.88 -20.38 -11.75
C MET A 132 -0.25 -19.22 -12.52
N LEU A 133 1.00 -18.85 -12.20
CA LEU A 133 1.72 -17.79 -12.92
C LEU A 133 1.83 -18.10 -14.42
N GLN A 134 2.23 -19.33 -14.78
CA GLN A 134 2.32 -19.74 -16.19
C GLN A 134 0.99 -19.56 -16.91
N ARG A 135 -0.11 -20.04 -16.30
CA ARG A 135 -1.46 -19.94 -16.85
C ARG A 135 -1.92 -18.48 -17.00
N ALA A 136 -1.61 -17.62 -16.03
CA ALA A 136 -1.99 -16.21 -16.06
C ALA A 136 -1.49 -15.50 -17.34
N PHE A 137 -0.27 -15.83 -17.78
CA PHE A 137 0.28 -15.29 -19.01
C PHE A 137 -0.23 -16.04 -20.25
N ASP A 138 -0.22 -17.38 -20.25
CA ASP A 138 -0.51 -18.18 -21.42
C ASP A 138 -2.02 -18.18 -21.79
N GLU A 139 -2.88 -18.12 -20.77
CA GLU A 139 -4.34 -18.12 -20.91
C GLU A 139 -4.93 -16.71 -20.93
N ARG A 140 -4.08 -15.67 -20.95
CA ARG A 140 -4.47 -14.27 -21.11
C ARG A 140 -5.39 -13.76 -20.01
N TRP A 141 -5.04 -14.05 -18.73
CA TRP A 141 -5.77 -13.51 -17.57
C TRP A 141 -5.49 -12.04 -17.34
N ILE A 142 -4.47 -11.47 -18.00
CA ILE A 142 -3.94 -10.13 -17.79
C ILE A 142 -4.24 -9.25 -19.00
N ASP A 143 -4.92 -8.14 -18.78
CA ASP A 143 -5.18 -7.09 -19.77
C ASP A 143 -4.11 -6.00 -19.65
N PHE A 144 -3.10 -6.04 -20.52
CA PHE A 144 -1.95 -5.14 -20.52
C PHE A 144 -2.16 -3.81 -21.24
N PRO A 145 -2.80 -3.78 -22.46
CA PRO A 145 -2.81 -2.58 -23.28
C PRO A 145 -3.58 -1.41 -22.67
N GLU A 146 -3.12 -0.19 -22.95
CA GLU A 146 -3.93 1.01 -22.74
C GLU A 146 -5.02 1.09 -23.81
N ASN A 147 -6.26 1.39 -23.40
CA ASN A 147 -7.41 1.51 -24.28
C ASN A 147 -8.30 2.68 -23.86
N ASP A 148 -9.01 3.27 -24.81
CA ASP A 148 -10.02 4.28 -24.53
C ASP A 148 -11.11 3.71 -23.59
N GLY A 149 -11.37 4.44 -22.50
CA GLY A 149 -12.36 4.05 -21.50
C GLY A 149 -11.91 3.00 -20.48
N LYS A 150 -10.66 2.50 -20.56
CA LYS A 150 -10.08 1.63 -19.54
C LYS A 150 -9.93 2.38 -18.21
N SER A 151 -10.32 1.75 -17.11
CA SER A 151 -10.12 2.31 -15.78
C SER A 151 -8.64 2.57 -15.48
N THR A 152 -8.35 3.66 -14.79
CA THR A 152 -7.00 3.93 -14.26
C THR A 152 -6.69 3.02 -13.07
N GLY A 153 -5.40 2.78 -12.83
CA GLY A 153 -4.93 1.89 -11.77
C GLY A 153 -4.83 0.44 -12.23
N ALA A 154 -4.78 -0.46 -11.26
CA ALA A 154 -4.79 -1.90 -11.48
C ALA A 154 -5.75 -2.57 -10.49
N PHE A 155 -6.27 -3.72 -10.85
CA PHE A 155 -7.06 -4.56 -9.95
C PHE A 155 -7.09 -6.01 -10.43
N CYS A 156 -7.34 -6.92 -9.49
CA CYS A 156 -7.60 -8.32 -9.75
C CYS A 156 -9.05 -8.64 -9.37
N SER A 157 -9.82 -9.20 -10.30
CA SER A 157 -11.16 -9.73 -10.07
C SER A 157 -11.13 -11.24 -10.08
N THR A 158 -11.73 -11.87 -9.07
CA THR A 158 -11.61 -13.30 -8.82
C THR A 158 -12.97 -13.99 -8.62
N PRO A 159 -13.83 -14.06 -9.65
CA PRO A 159 -15.12 -14.71 -9.52
C PRO A 159 -14.95 -16.19 -9.20
N TYR A 160 -15.70 -16.69 -8.22
CA TYR A 160 -15.67 -18.12 -7.85
C TYR A 160 -16.07 -19.01 -9.06
N GLY A 161 -15.29 -20.06 -9.26
CA GLY A 161 -15.50 -20.99 -10.38
C GLY A 161 -14.92 -20.53 -11.73
N SER A 162 -14.23 -19.39 -11.75
CA SER A 162 -13.49 -18.87 -12.90
C SER A 162 -12.02 -18.66 -12.55
N HIS A 163 -11.20 -18.38 -13.57
CA HIS A 163 -9.85 -17.89 -13.33
C HIS A 163 -9.85 -16.42 -12.85
N PRO A 164 -8.80 -15.93 -12.20
CA PRO A 164 -8.61 -14.51 -11.95
C PRO A 164 -8.52 -13.68 -13.24
N PHE A 165 -8.95 -12.41 -13.16
CA PHE A 165 -8.84 -11.43 -14.24
C PHE A 165 -8.06 -10.24 -13.68
N ILE A 166 -6.95 -9.91 -14.33
CA ILE A 166 -6.08 -8.79 -13.92
C ILE A 166 -6.18 -7.69 -14.97
N LEU A 167 -6.44 -6.47 -14.52
CA LEU A 167 -6.38 -5.27 -15.33
C LEU A 167 -5.26 -4.37 -14.81
N LEU A 168 -4.37 -3.94 -15.70
CA LEU A 168 -3.40 -2.87 -15.47
C LEU A 168 -3.05 -2.21 -16.81
N THR A 169 -2.45 -1.03 -16.77
CA THR A 169 -1.86 -0.41 -17.96
C THR A 169 -0.36 -0.62 -17.93
N TRP A 170 0.18 -1.29 -18.96
CA TRP A 170 1.61 -1.58 -19.07
C TRP A 170 2.32 -0.49 -19.87
N SER A 171 3.32 0.13 -19.28
CA SER A 171 4.13 1.21 -19.87
C SER A 171 5.60 0.85 -20.05
N GLU A 172 5.93 -0.43 -20.01
CA GLU A 172 7.29 -1.00 -20.13
C GLU A 172 8.28 -0.50 -19.05
N LYS A 173 7.78 -0.08 -17.90
CA LYS A 173 8.61 0.34 -16.76
C LYS A 173 8.68 -0.76 -15.72
N MET A 174 9.83 -0.87 -15.08
CA MET A 174 10.00 -1.80 -13.96
C MET A 174 9.00 -1.54 -12.81
N ALA A 175 8.45 -0.33 -12.71
CA ALA A 175 7.37 -0.02 -11.78
C ALA A 175 6.09 -0.82 -12.05
N ASP A 176 5.80 -1.11 -13.33
CA ASP A 176 4.62 -1.89 -13.73
C ASP A 176 4.78 -3.36 -13.31
N LEU A 177 6.03 -3.85 -13.23
CA LEU A 177 6.33 -5.19 -12.72
C LEU A 177 5.93 -5.35 -11.25
N PHE A 178 6.16 -4.32 -10.41
CA PHE A 178 5.70 -4.34 -9.02
C PHE A 178 4.17 -4.35 -8.94
N THR A 179 3.49 -3.55 -9.77
CA THR A 179 2.04 -3.56 -9.87
C THR A 179 1.51 -4.92 -10.31
N LEU A 180 2.10 -5.51 -11.36
CA LEU A 180 1.72 -6.85 -11.81
C LEU A 180 1.98 -7.91 -10.74
N SER A 181 3.09 -7.82 -10.02
CA SER A 181 3.41 -8.72 -8.90
C SER A 181 2.35 -8.64 -7.80
N HIS A 182 1.88 -7.43 -7.49
CA HIS A 182 0.79 -7.16 -6.54
C HIS A 182 -0.50 -7.87 -6.98
N GLU A 183 -0.97 -7.61 -8.19
CA GLU A 183 -2.22 -8.20 -8.71
C GLU A 183 -2.14 -9.74 -8.82
N LEU A 184 -0.96 -10.26 -9.17
CA LEU A 184 -0.71 -11.70 -9.15
C LEU A 184 -0.72 -12.27 -7.72
N GLY A 185 -0.47 -11.48 -6.70
CA GLY A 185 -0.65 -11.89 -5.31
C GLY A 185 -2.10 -12.15 -4.94
N HIS A 186 -3.00 -11.26 -5.34
CA HIS A 186 -4.44 -11.49 -5.24
C HIS A 186 -4.87 -12.70 -6.07
N ALA A 187 -4.42 -12.78 -7.33
CA ALA A 187 -4.73 -13.91 -8.21
C ALA A 187 -4.30 -15.26 -7.59
N GLY A 188 -3.08 -15.34 -7.05
CA GLY A 188 -2.56 -16.54 -6.39
C GLY A 188 -3.34 -16.91 -5.12
N HIS A 189 -3.69 -15.92 -4.31
CA HIS A 189 -4.51 -16.11 -3.11
C HIS A 189 -5.85 -16.78 -3.48
N PHE A 190 -6.63 -16.13 -4.33
CA PHE A 190 -7.96 -16.63 -4.68
C PHE A 190 -7.90 -17.90 -5.54
N TYR A 191 -6.87 -18.08 -6.37
CA TYR A 191 -6.67 -19.33 -7.10
C TYR A 191 -6.50 -20.52 -6.14
N LEU A 192 -5.69 -20.38 -5.10
CA LEU A 192 -5.49 -21.42 -4.08
C LEU A 192 -6.72 -21.59 -3.19
N THR A 193 -7.34 -20.48 -2.77
CA THR A 193 -8.58 -20.52 -1.98
C THR A 193 -9.70 -21.22 -2.74
N HIS A 194 -9.98 -20.88 -4.00
CA HIS A 194 -11.07 -21.47 -4.77
C HIS A 194 -10.83 -22.95 -5.11
N LYS A 195 -9.59 -23.39 -5.12
CA LYS A 195 -9.24 -24.81 -5.29
C LYS A 195 -9.60 -25.66 -4.07
N GLU A 196 -9.49 -25.08 -2.87
CA GLU A 196 -9.63 -25.80 -1.60
C GLU A 196 -10.95 -25.50 -0.87
N GLN A 197 -11.58 -24.35 -1.13
CA GLN A 197 -12.77 -23.91 -0.41
C GLN A 197 -14.03 -23.92 -1.28
N SER A 198 -15.17 -24.07 -0.65
CA SER A 198 -16.47 -23.84 -1.28
C SER A 198 -16.74 -22.33 -1.41
N ILE A 199 -17.71 -21.96 -2.25
CA ILE A 199 -18.13 -20.56 -2.43
C ILE A 199 -18.48 -19.86 -1.12
N PHE A 200 -18.96 -20.57 -0.10
CA PHE A 200 -19.33 -20.00 1.20
C PHE A 200 -18.12 -19.58 2.04
N ASN A 201 -16.94 -20.10 1.73
CA ASN A 201 -15.70 -19.81 2.43
C ASN A 201 -14.63 -19.22 1.50
N SER A 202 -15.01 -18.79 0.31
CA SER A 202 -14.05 -18.28 -0.69
C SER A 202 -13.52 -16.88 -0.36
N GLU A 203 -14.22 -16.11 0.47
CA GLU A 203 -13.86 -14.71 0.75
C GLU A 203 -13.17 -14.59 2.12
N PRO A 204 -11.87 -14.27 2.16
CA PRO A 204 -11.17 -13.96 3.40
C PRO A 204 -11.60 -12.61 3.97
N SER A 205 -11.27 -12.35 5.24
CA SER A 205 -11.48 -11.02 5.82
C SER A 205 -10.72 -9.94 5.06
N LEU A 206 -11.34 -8.78 4.86
CA LEU A 206 -10.70 -7.60 4.27
C LEU A 206 -9.44 -7.18 5.03
N TYR A 207 -9.33 -7.44 6.34
CA TYR A 207 -8.13 -7.14 7.13
C TYR A 207 -6.85 -7.74 6.54
N SER A 208 -6.93 -8.95 5.98
CA SER A 208 -5.78 -9.70 5.45
C SER A 208 -5.69 -9.68 3.93
N ILE A 209 -6.62 -9.03 3.23
CA ILE A 209 -6.75 -9.12 1.77
C ILE A 209 -5.51 -8.64 1.01
N GLU A 210 -4.81 -7.64 1.54
CA GLU A 210 -3.60 -7.07 0.94
C GLU A 210 -2.29 -7.80 1.36
N ALA A 211 -2.37 -8.80 2.22
CA ALA A 211 -1.15 -9.51 2.62
C ALA A 211 -0.53 -10.33 1.48
N PRO A 212 -1.30 -11.07 0.65
CA PRO A 212 -0.74 -11.82 -0.48
C PRO A 212 -0.18 -10.92 -1.59
N SER A 213 -0.84 -9.81 -1.91
CA SER A 213 -0.40 -8.86 -2.93
C SER A 213 0.92 -8.20 -2.55
N THR A 214 1.00 -7.66 -1.33
CA THR A 214 2.21 -7.03 -0.82
C THR A 214 3.33 -8.03 -0.54
N MET A 215 3.02 -9.28 -0.19
CA MET A 215 4.02 -10.35 -0.06
C MET A 215 4.74 -10.61 -1.39
N ASN A 216 4.03 -10.64 -2.49
CA ASN A 216 4.63 -10.80 -3.81
C ASN A 216 5.58 -9.64 -4.16
N GLU A 217 5.20 -8.40 -3.82
CA GLU A 217 6.09 -7.23 -4.00
C GLU A 217 7.40 -7.38 -3.19
N LEU A 218 7.31 -7.83 -1.93
CA LEU A 218 8.48 -8.05 -1.06
C LEU A 218 9.39 -9.17 -1.59
N LEU A 219 8.82 -10.27 -2.08
CA LEU A 219 9.56 -11.38 -2.68
C LEU A 219 10.24 -10.95 -3.98
N LEU A 220 9.55 -10.17 -4.83
CA LEU A 220 10.12 -9.60 -6.05
C LEU A 220 11.29 -8.67 -5.73
N ALA A 221 11.12 -7.74 -4.80
CA ALA A 221 12.18 -6.82 -4.42
C ALA A 221 13.41 -7.56 -3.89
N LYS A 222 13.22 -8.57 -3.04
CA LYS A 222 14.30 -9.42 -2.55
C LYS A 222 15.05 -10.10 -3.70
N TYR A 223 14.31 -10.73 -4.62
CA TYR A 223 14.91 -11.40 -5.79
C TYR A 223 15.73 -10.44 -6.65
N LEU A 224 15.22 -9.24 -6.89
CA LEU A 224 15.94 -8.21 -7.66
C LEU A 224 17.18 -7.70 -6.93
N LEU A 225 17.14 -7.56 -5.59
CA LEU A 225 18.28 -7.14 -4.76
C LEU A 225 19.40 -8.19 -4.76
N GLU A 226 19.05 -9.47 -4.70
CA GLU A 226 19.99 -10.58 -4.74
C GLU A 226 20.63 -10.75 -6.14
N GLY A 227 19.93 -10.34 -7.18
CA GLY A 227 20.38 -10.42 -8.58
C GLY A 227 21.28 -9.29 -9.05
N THR A 228 21.72 -8.37 -8.18
CA THR A 228 22.54 -7.23 -8.60
C THR A 228 23.56 -6.78 -7.55
N ASP A 229 24.74 -6.35 -8.01
CA ASP A 229 25.72 -5.64 -7.17
C ASP A 229 25.79 -4.13 -7.47
N ASP A 230 25.07 -3.67 -8.49
CA ASP A 230 25.01 -2.25 -8.86
C ASP A 230 24.32 -1.43 -7.77
N LYS A 231 25.06 -0.48 -7.18
CA LYS A 231 24.58 0.36 -6.07
C LYS A 231 23.40 1.25 -6.47
N ARG A 232 23.38 1.74 -7.71
CA ARG A 232 22.28 2.58 -8.21
C ARG A 232 21.01 1.78 -8.36
N ARG A 233 21.12 0.55 -8.88
CA ARG A 233 20.00 -0.39 -8.99
C ARG A 233 19.49 -0.82 -7.61
N LYS A 234 20.38 -1.16 -6.67
CA LYS A 234 19.99 -1.46 -5.27
C LYS A 234 19.22 -0.29 -4.64
N ARG A 235 19.77 0.93 -4.76
CA ARG A 235 19.08 2.14 -4.25
C ARG A 235 17.71 2.33 -4.86
N TRP A 236 17.59 2.12 -6.18
CA TRP A 236 16.30 2.22 -6.87
C TRP A 236 15.28 1.19 -6.35
N ILE A 237 15.65 -0.07 -6.15
CA ILE A 237 14.77 -1.12 -5.62
C ILE A 237 14.29 -0.75 -4.21
N LEU A 238 15.22 -0.37 -3.32
CA LEU A 238 14.89 0.02 -1.95
C LEU A 238 14.00 1.26 -1.90
N SER A 239 14.30 2.27 -2.72
CA SER A 239 13.48 3.47 -2.79
C SER A 239 12.09 3.21 -3.38
N SER A 240 11.97 2.27 -4.32
CA SER A 240 10.67 1.81 -4.84
C SER A 240 9.84 1.13 -3.76
N LEU A 241 10.42 0.28 -2.93
CA LEU A 241 9.73 -0.29 -1.78
C LEU A 241 9.24 0.80 -0.82
N VAL A 242 10.10 1.76 -0.46
CA VAL A 242 9.70 2.83 0.48
C VAL A 242 8.67 3.75 -0.14
N SER A 243 8.88 4.25 -1.37
CA SER A 243 8.04 5.28 -1.98
C SER A 243 6.73 4.76 -2.59
N LYS A 244 6.67 3.48 -2.93
CA LYS A 244 5.49 2.84 -3.54
C LYS A 244 4.83 1.89 -2.55
N THR A 245 5.44 0.76 -2.22
CA THR A 245 4.82 -0.25 -1.36
C THR A 245 4.51 0.28 0.04
N TYR A 246 5.53 0.71 0.81
CA TYR A 246 5.29 1.17 2.18
C TYR A 246 4.59 2.52 2.25
N TYR A 247 4.93 3.47 1.39
CA TYR A 247 4.25 4.76 1.37
C TYR A 247 2.77 4.63 1.03
N HIS A 248 2.43 3.81 0.04
CA HIS A 248 1.03 3.57 -0.33
C HIS A 248 0.23 3.00 0.84
N ASN A 249 0.71 1.94 1.46
CA ASN A 249 -0.01 1.19 2.49
C ASN A 249 0.06 1.86 3.88
N PHE A 250 1.24 2.36 4.28
CA PHE A 250 1.51 2.87 5.64
C PHE A 250 1.45 4.39 5.77
N VAL A 251 1.40 5.14 4.66
CA VAL A 251 1.26 6.60 4.70
C VAL A 251 -0.05 7.00 4.04
N THR A 252 -0.21 6.74 2.73
CA THR A 252 -1.40 7.20 2.01
C THR A 252 -2.68 6.66 2.65
N HIS A 253 -2.86 5.35 2.67
CA HIS A 253 -4.08 4.72 3.17
C HIS A 253 -4.21 4.78 4.69
N LEU A 254 -3.10 4.82 5.41
CA LEU A 254 -3.19 4.97 6.85
C LEU A 254 -3.65 6.38 7.27
N LEU A 255 -3.17 7.43 6.62
CA LEU A 255 -3.67 8.79 6.88
C LEU A 255 -5.13 8.95 6.45
N GLU A 256 -5.56 8.19 5.46
CA GLU A 256 -6.98 8.07 5.12
C GLU A 256 -7.76 7.37 6.23
N ALA A 257 -7.24 6.28 6.79
CA ALA A 257 -7.87 5.59 7.92
C ALA A 257 -7.94 6.47 9.17
N HIS A 258 -6.87 7.19 9.49
CA HIS A 258 -6.86 8.16 10.59
C HIS A 258 -7.92 9.25 10.39
N TYR A 259 -7.97 9.84 9.21
CA TYR A 259 -8.97 10.84 8.84
C TYR A 259 -10.39 10.27 8.92
N GLN A 260 -10.64 9.11 8.35
CA GLN A 260 -11.95 8.44 8.35
C GLN A 260 -12.41 8.11 9.78
N ARG A 261 -11.49 7.71 10.66
CA ARG A 261 -11.78 7.50 12.09
C ARG A 261 -12.33 8.76 12.74
N GLU A 262 -11.74 9.92 12.48
CA GLU A 262 -12.21 11.18 13.04
C GLU A 262 -13.58 11.58 12.48
N VAL A 263 -13.86 11.31 11.20
CA VAL A 263 -15.18 11.51 10.59
C VAL A 263 -16.22 10.67 11.31
N TYR A 264 -15.97 9.36 11.50
CA TYR A 264 -16.94 8.49 12.18
C TYR A 264 -17.11 8.82 13.67
N ARG A 265 -16.08 9.34 14.34
CA ARG A 265 -16.22 9.85 15.73
C ARG A 265 -17.23 11.00 15.81
N ILE A 266 -17.21 11.91 14.84
CA ILE A 266 -18.22 12.99 14.77
C ILE A 266 -19.62 12.42 14.56
N ILE A 267 -19.77 11.48 13.63
CA ILE A 267 -21.06 10.87 13.29
C ILE A 267 -21.62 10.06 14.46
N ASP A 268 -20.81 9.25 15.14
CA ASP A 268 -21.21 8.50 16.33
C ASP A 268 -21.62 9.42 17.48
N GLY A 269 -20.99 10.58 17.60
CA GLY A 269 -21.37 11.61 18.56
C GLY A 269 -22.63 12.41 18.20
N GLY A 270 -23.34 12.04 17.12
CA GLY A 270 -24.53 12.74 16.65
C GLY A 270 -24.26 14.04 15.89
N GLY A 271 -23.01 14.29 15.51
CA GLY A 271 -22.62 15.44 14.68
C GLY A 271 -22.85 15.22 13.19
N SER A 272 -22.60 16.24 12.42
CA SER A 272 -22.65 16.21 10.95
C SER A 272 -21.36 16.75 10.34
N ILE A 273 -21.05 16.37 9.11
CA ILE A 273 -19.89 16.80 8.37
C ILE A 273 -20.29 17.69 7.18
N ASN A 274 -19.41 18.57 6.80
CA ASN A 274 -19.51 19.42 5.62
C ASN A 274 -18.10 19.70 5.08
N ALA A 275 -17.98 20.37 3.95
CA ALA A 275 -16.68 20.62 3.34
C ALA A 275 -15.66 21.29 4.29
N PRO A 276 -15.98 22.39 5.00
CA PRO A 276 -15.05 22.99 5.97
C PRO A 276 -14.58 22.03 7.07
N VAL A 277 -15.49 21.24 7.64
CA VAL A 277 -15.15 20.25 8.69
C VAL A 277 -14.21 19.18 8.11
N LEU A 278 -14.52 18.64 6.93
CA LEU A 278 -13.73 17.62 6.28
C LEU A 278 -12.33 18.14 5.91
N ASN A 279 -12.24 19.35 5.37
CA ASN A 279 -10.97 20.01 5.05
C ASN A 279 -10.11 20.20 6.32
N GLN A 280 -10.73 20.67 7.42
CA GLN A 280 -10.02 20.85 8.69
C GLN A 280 -9.51 19.52 9.27
N LEU A 281 -10.33 18.46 9.24
CA LEU A 281 -9.91 17.13 9.68
C LEU A 281 -8.74 16.60 8.86
N LYS A 282 -8.79 16.77 7.53
CA LYS A 282 -7.70 16.33 6.66
C LYS A 282 -6.42 17.11 6.92
N MET A 283 -6.50 18.44 7.05
CA MET A 283 -5.34 19.25 7.38
C MET A 283 -4.70 18.81 8.69
N ARG A 284 -5.47 18.64 9.77
CA ARG A 284 -4.97 18.16 11.08
C ARG A 284 -4.30 16.79 10.97
N THR A 285 -4.87 15.87 10.19
CA THR A 285 -4.26 14.56 9.96
C THR A 285 -2.88 14.69 9.32
N LEU A 286 -2.74 15.56 8.31
CA LEU A 286 -1.48 15.81 7.62
C LEU A 286 -0.46 16.51 8.54
N GLU A 287 -0.89 17.54 9.28
CA GLU A 287 -0.05 18.26 10.26
C GLU A 287 0.50 17.32 11.33
N THR A 288 -0.34 16.44 11.87
CA THR A 288 0.06 15.46 12.90
C THR A 288 1.16 14.54 12.38
N PHE A 289 1.05 14.07 11.15
CA PHE A 289 2.02 13.14 10.58
C PHE A 289 3.28 13.82 10.07
N TRP A 290 3.16 14.92 9.31
CA TRP A 290 4.28 15.55 8.62
C TRP A 290 5.02 16.60 9.47
N GLY A 291 4.35 17.20 10.46
CA GLY A 291 4.91 18.27 11.30
C GLY A 291 5.47 19.43 10.47
N GLU A 292 6.60 19.97 10.88
CA GLU A 292 7.28 21.09 10.20
C GLU A 292 8.20 20.66 9.05
N ASP A 293 8.40 19.35 8.85
CA ASP A 293 9.30 18.82 7.81
C ASP A 293 8.74 18.92 6.40
N VAL A 294 7.41 19.07 6.28
CA VAL A 294 6.69 19.19 5.01
C VAL A 294 5.73 20.36 5.08
N GLU A 295 5.90 21.31 4.19
CA GLU A 295 4.99 22.44 4.06
C GLU A 295 3.67 21.98 3.41
N LEU A 296 2.59 22.09 4.16
CA LEU A 296 1.24 21.81 3.67
C LEU A 296 0.73 23.05 2.92
N ILE A 297 0.82 23.00 1.61
CA ILE A 297 0.36 24.07 0.72
C ILE A 297 -1.15 24.01 0.52
N ASP A 298 -1.77 25.11 0.09
CA ASP A 298 -3.20 25.21 -0.21
C ASP A 298 -3.65 24.08 -1.13
N GLY A 299 -4.76 23.43 -0.78
CA GLY A 299 -5.29 22.25 -1.49
C GLY A 299 -4.83 20.91 -0.95
N SER A 300 -3.84 20.87 -0.03
CA SER A 300 -3.48 19.63 0.65
C SER A 300 -4.65 19.05 1.44
N GLU A 301 -5.49 19.90 2.02
CA GLU A 301 -6.71 19.56 2.74
C GLU A 301 -7.79 18.95 1.85
N LEU A 302 -7.76 19.22 0.54
CA LEU A 302 -8.77 18.71 -0.41
C LEU A 302 -8.53 17.27 -0.85
N THR A 303 -7.39 16.69 -0.49
CA THR A 303 -6.99 15.34 -0.95
C THR A 303 -7.89 14.22 -0.45
N TRP A 304 -8.75 14.46 0.54
CA TRP A 304 -9.80 13.50 0.96
C TRP A 304 -10.80 13.20 -0.17
N MET A 305 -11.02 14.12 -1.11
CA MET A 305 -12.00 13.94 -2.19
C MET A 305 -11.55 12.94 -3.27
N ARG A 306 -10.30 12.49 -3.23
CA ARG A 306 -9.70 11.64 -4.28
C ARG A 306 -9.93 10.15 -4.07
N GLN A 307 -10.44 9.75 -2.89
CA GLN A 307 -10.39 8.35 -2.48
C GLN A 307 -11.76 7.69 -2.48
N PRO A 308 -11.99 6.70 -3.34
CA PRO A 308 -13.22 5.93 -3.36
C PRO A 308 -13.36 5.01 -2.12
N HIS A 309 -12.27 4.69 -1.44
CA HIS A 309 -12.23 3.78 -0.29
C HIS A 309 -13.10 4.24 0.89
N TYR A 310 -13.37 5.53 1.02
CA TYR A 310 -14.29 6.05 2.05
C TYR A 310 -15.74 5.59 1.88
N TYR A 311 -16.10 5.04 0.73
CA TYR A 311 -17.41 4.49 0.43
C TYR A 311 -17.47 2.96 0.59
N MET A 312 -16.38 2.34 1.09
CA MET A 312 -16.20 0.90 1.26
C MET A 312 -16.08 0.49 2.75
N GLY A 313 -16.75 1.22 3.66
CA GLY A 313 -16.60 1.01 5.09
C GLY A 313 -15.20 1.38 5.58
N LEU A 314 -14.70 0.67 6.59
CA LEU A 314 -13.35 0.86 7.13
C LEU A 314 -12.31 0.07 6.30
N TYR A 315 -12.19 0.40 5.02
CA TYR A 315 -11.24 -0.28 4.12
C TYR A 315 -9.80 0.26 4.21
N PRO A 316 -9.53 1.59 4.32
CA PRO A 316 -8.17 2.13 4.19
C PRO A 316 -7.12 1.54 5.15
N TYR A 317 -7.48 1.16 6.38
CA TYR A 317 -6.51 0.60 7.32
C TYR A 317 -6.06 -0.82 6.97
N THR A 318 -6.82 -1.55 6.15
CA THR A 318 -6.54 -2.94 5.77
C THR A 318 -5.25 -3.06 4.95
N TYR A 319 -4.87 -2.02 4.24
CA TYR A 319 -3.61 -1.95 3.50
C TYR A 319 -2.39 -2.09 4.42
N SER A 320 -2.34 -1.31 5.50
CA SER A 320 -1.25 -1.41 6.47
C SER A 320 -1.32 -2.70 7.29
N ALA A 321 -2.52 -3.23 7.51
CA ALA A 321 -2.71 -4.54 8.17
C ALA A 321 -2.10 -5.67 7.34
N GLY A 322 -2.47 -5.75 6.06
CA GLY A 322 -1.95 -6.74 5.13
C GLY A 322 -0.43 -6.67 4.99
N LEU A 323 0.12 -5.48 4.76
CA LEU A 323 1.57 -5.30 4.62
C LEU A 323 2.34 -5.58 5.92
N THR A 324 1.75 -5.37 7.10
CA THR A 324 2.34 -5.80 8.38
C THR A 324 2.52 -7.32 8.42
N ILE A 325 1.47 -8.07 8.08
CA ILE A 325 1.52 -9.53 8.00
C ILE A 325 2.58 -9.96 6.97
N ALA A 326 2.52 -9.40 5.76
CA ALA A 326 3.45 -9.74 4.68
C ALA A 326 4.91 -9.47 5.05
N THR A 327 5.22 -8.34 5.70
CA THR A 327 6.58 -8.00 6.14
C THR A 327 7.11 -9.02 7.16
N GLU A 328 6.30 -9.38 8.16
CA GLU A 328 6.71 -10.37 9.17
C GLU A 328 6.85 -11.78 8.58
N VAL A 329 5.93 -12.20 7.71
CA VAL A 329 6.03 -13.49 7.01
C VAL A 329 7.25 -13.53 6.11
N ASN A 330 7.54 -12.48 5.35
CA ASN A 330 8.74 -12.39 4.52
C ASN A 330 10.04 -12.49 5.35
N ARG A 331 10.11 -11.81 6.51
CA ARG A 331 11.24 -11.95 7.46
C ARG A 331 11.35 -13.39 7.98
N ARG A 332 10.22 -14.02 8.28
CA ARG A 332 10.18 -15.40 8.74
C ARG A 332 10.65 -16.38 7.65
N ILE A 333 10.26 -16.17 6.38
CA ILE A 333 10.75 -16.97 5.24
C ILE A 333 12.26 -16.81 5.08
N GLN A 334 12.78 -15.60 5.20
CA GLN A 334 14.24 -15.38 5.12
C GLN A 334 15.00 -16.10 6.22
N LYS A 335 14.43 -16.22 7.41
CA LYS A 335 15.07 -16.83 8.56
C LYS A 335 14.91 -18.36 8.61
N HIS A 336 13.77 -18.88 8.21
CA HIS A 336 13.38 -20.29 8.42
C HIS A 336 13.22 -21.07 7.10
N GLY A 337 13.23 -20.41 5.95
CA GLY A 337 13.12 -21.08 4.64
C GLY A 337 11.79 -21.76 4.39
N GLN A 338 11.85 -22.95 3.80
CA GLN A 338 10.71 -23.71 3.28
C GLN A 338 9.56 -23.95 4.29
N PRO A 339 9.78 -24.26 5.57
CA PRO A 339 8.67 -24.40 6.52
C PRO A 339 7.80 -23.15 6.66
N ALA A 340 8.40 -21.95 6.61
CA ALA A 340 7.64 -20.70 6.67
C ALA A 340 6.87 -20.42 5.37
N VAL A 341 7.39 -20.89 4.23
CA VAL A 341 6.66 -20.84 2.96
C VAL A 341 5.44 -21.75 2.98
N GLU A 342 5.58 -22.95 3.53
CA GLU A 342 4.49 -23.92 3.65
C GLU A 342 3.36 -23.38 4.52
N ASP A 343 3.70 -22.77 5.67
CA ASP A 343 2.71 -22.10 6.54
C ASP A 343 2.00 -20.97 5.79
N TRP A 344 2.74 -20.18 4.98
CA TRP A 344 2.14 -19.11 4.18
C TRP A 344 1.20 -19.64 3.10
N ILE A 345 1.60 -20.68 2.37
CA ILE A 345 0.75 -21.32 1.35
C ILE A 345 -0.51 -21.92 1.97
N GLU A 346 -0.41 -22.46 3.19
CA GLU A 346 -1.59 -22.94 3.91
C GLU A 346 -2.57 -21.81 4.20
N VAL A 347 -2.09 -20.63 4.62
CA VAL A 347 -2.94 -19.44 4.81
C VAL A 347 -3.69 -19.07 3.52
N LEU A 348 -3.02 -19.09 2.36
CA LEU A 348 -3.64 -18.75 1.08
C LEU A 348 -4.77 -19.71 0.65
N LYS A 349 -4.82 -20.92 1.21
CA LYS A 349 -5.85 -21.92 0.92
C LYS A 349 -7.10 -21.80 1.79
N LEU A 350 -7.00 -21.09 2.93
CA LEU A 350 -8.04 -21.11 3.96
C LEU A 350 -9.23 -20.20 3.69
N GLY A 351 -9.08 -19.20 2.82
CA GLY A 351 -10.16 -18.25 2.54
C GLY A 351 -10.78 -17.66 3.80
N GLY A 352 -12.11 -17.64 3.90
CA GLY A 352 -12.87 -17.11 5.02
C GLY A 352 -13.07 -18.06 6.21
N THR A 353 -12.42 -19.23 6.24
CA THR A 353 -12.61 -20.25 7.31
C THR A 353 -12.07 -19.84 8.67
N LYS A 354 -11.17 -18.86 8.72
CA LYS A 354 -10.56 -18.29 9.92
C LYS A 354 -10.75 -16.78 9.98
N ASP A 355 -10.71 -16.23 11.19
CA ASP A 355 -10.55 -14.80 11.40
C ASP A 355 -9.11 -14.33 11.09
N PRO A 356 -8.86 -13.02 11.00
CA PRO A 356 -7.54 -12.50 10.70
C PRO A 356 -6.44 -12.95 11.68
N ALA A 357 -6.77 -13.04 12.97
CA ALA A 357 -5.82 -13.45 13.99
C ALA A 357 -5.44 -14.93 13.81
N GLY A 358 -6.41 -15.78 13.51
CA GLY A 358 -6.17 -17.19 13.22
C GLY A 358 -5.34 -17.41 11.95
N LEU A 359 -5.61 -16.64 10.87
CA LEU A 359 -4.81 -16.70 9.64
C LEU A 359 -3.36 -16.23 9.90
N ALA A 360 -3.19 -15.10 10.58
CA ALA A 360 -1.86 -14.58 10.90
C ALA A 360 -1.07 -15.54 11.81
N ALA A 361 -1.72 -16.16 12.78
CA ALA A 361 -1.09 -17.14 13.68
C ALA A 361 -0.54 -18.37 12.93
N ILE A 362 -1.26 -18.88 11.92
CA ILE A 362 -0.76 -19.97 11.05
C ILE A 362 0.50 -19.52 10.31
N ALA A 363 0.51 -18.29 9.80
CA ALA A 363 1.70 -17.70 9.20
C ALA A 363 2.81 -17.35 10.21
N GLY A 364 2.61 -17.60 11.51
CA GLY A 364 3.56 -17.33 12.59
C GLY A 364 3.64 -15.85 13.00
N VAL A 365 2.58 -15.08 12.78
CA VAL A 365 2.49 -13.66 13.13
C VAL A 365 1.39 -13.44 14.17
N ASP A 366 1.74 -12.87 15.31
CA ASP A 366 0.78 -12.53 16.38
C ASP A 366 0.32 -11.06 16.25
N ILE A 367 -0.76 -10.86 15.50
CA ILE A 367 -1.35 -9.52 15.29
C ILE A 367 -2.17 -9.03 16.50
N SER A 368 -2.33 -9.84 17.56
CA SER A 368 -2.98 -9.39 18.79
C SER A 368 -2.12 -8.42 19.58
N THR A 369 -0.81 -8.40 19.30
CA THR A 369 0.18 -7.52 19.91
C THR A 369 0.60 -6.38 18.98
N GLU A 370 1.31 -5.38 19.53
CA GLU A 370 1.90 -4.28 18.74
C GLU A 370 3.20 -4.67 18.01
N LYS A 371 3.82 -5.80 18.40
CA LYS A 371 5.14 -6.21 17.94
C LYS A 371 5.29 -6.29 16.42
N PRO A 372 4.37 -6.91 15.65
CA PRO A 372 4.46 -6.93 14.19
C PRO A 372 4.47 -5.54 13.54
N LEU A 373 3.67 -4.61 14.08
CA LEU A 373 3.64 -3.22 13.61
C LEU A 373 4.98 -2.52 13.88
N LEU A 374 5.50 -2.62 15.10
CA LEU A 374 6.78 -2.00 15.47
C LEU A 374 7.93 -2.57 14.65
N ASN A 375 7.99 -3.89 14.46
CA ASN A 375 9.00 -4.53 13.61
C ASN A 375 8.92 -4.03 12.15
N THR A 376 7.72 -3.86 11.61
CA THR A 376 7.52 -3.34 10.25
C THR A 376 7.98 -1.89 10.14
N ILE A 377 7.68 -1.05 11.13
CA ILE A 377 8.11 0.35 11.16
C ILE A 377 9.64 0.44 11.28
N GLU A 378 10.27 -0.37 12.11
CA GLU A 378 11.73 -0.46 12.21
C GLU A 378 12.36 -0.91 10.88
N HIS A 379 11.72 -1.85 10.19
CA HIS A 379 12.17 -2.28 8.87
C HIS A 379 12.11 -1.13 7.84
N ILE A 380 11.04 -0.32 7.84
CA ILE A 380 10.96 0.89 7.00
C ILE A 380 12.10 1.86 7.34
N GLY A 381 12.37 2.07 8.63
CA GLY A 381 13.51 2.86 9.10
C GLY A 381 14.85 2.37 8.54
N TYR A 382 15.08 1.06 8.61
CA TYR A 382 16.28 0.43 8.05
C TYR A 382 16.38 0.62 6.52
N LEU A 383 15.30 0.48 5.77
CA LEU A 383 15.32 0.72 4.31
C LEU A 383 15.72 2.17 4.00
N ILE A 384 15.24 3.13 4.76
CA ILE A 384 15.62 4.55 4.61
C ILE A 384 17.09 4.76 4.93
N ASP A 385 17.65 4.12 5.96
CA ASP A 385 19.09 4.15 6.28
C ASP A 385 19.94 3.63 5.11
N GLU A 386 19.54 2.51 4.50
CA GLU A 386 20.23 1.94 3.36
C GLU A 386 20.16 2.81 2.11
N ILE A 387 19.02 3.45 1.84
CA ILE A 387 18.88 4.41 0.74
C ILE A 387 19.81 5.61 0.95
N GLU A 388 19.89 6.12 2.17
CA GLU A 388 20.78 7.24 2.54
C GLU A 388 22.24 6.86 2.36
N ARG A 389 22.67 5.72 2.90
CA ARG A 389 24.01 5.17 2.75
C ARG A 389 24.42 4.99 1.27
N LEU A 390 23.56 4.35 0.46
CA LEU A 390 23.83 4.16 -0.97
C LEU A 390 23.89 5.49 -1.73
N THR A 391 23.09 6.47 -1.35
CA THR A 391 23.12 7.80 -1.96
C THR A 391 24.46 8.49 -1.73
N GLU A 392 25.00 8.41 -0.50
CA GLU A 392 26.30 8.98 -0.16
C GLU A 392 27.46 8.26 -0.89
N GLU A 393 27.41 6.93 -0.94
CA GLU A 393 28.43 6.15 -1.66
C GLU A 393 28.47 6.44 -3.16
N ILE A 394 27.31 6.57 -3.81
CA ILE A 394 27.20 6.93 -5.23
C ILE A 394 27.77 8.34 -5.47
N ALA A 395 27.44 9.30 -4.60
CA ALA A 395 27.93 10.68 -4.73
C ALA A 395 29.46 10.77 -4.56
N ILE A 396 30.04 10.01 -3.63
CA ILE A 396 31.50 9.92 -3.45
C ILE A 396 32.17 9.36 -4.70
N PHE A 397 31.65 8.25 -5.23
CA PHE A 397 32.20 7.60 -6.43
C PHE A 397 32.17 8.54 -7.65
N GLN A 398 31.08 9.29 -7.85
CA GLN A 398 30.96 10.27 -8.94
C GLN A 398 32.00 11.40 -8.83
N ARG A 399 32.25 11.91 -7.60
CA ARG A 399 33.27 12.95 -7.36
C ARG A 399 34.70 12.44 -7.67
N LEU A 400 35.02 11.22 -7.24
CA LEU A 400 36.35 10.62 -7.51
C LEU A 400 36.56 10.40 -9.01
N SER A 401 35.57 9.86 -9.71
CA SER A 401 35.67 9.63 -11.17
C SER A 401 35.71 10.92 -11.99
N SER A 402 35.21 12.04 -11.46
CA SER A 402 35.29 13.35 -12.10
C SER A 402 36.67 13.98 -11.93
N ASN A 403 37.35 13.74 -10.80
CA ASN A 403 38.68 14.26 -10.51
C ASN A 403 39.79 13.49 -11.24
N GLU A 404 39.55 12.23 -11.65
CA GLU A 404 40.50 11.45 -12.44
C GLU A 404 40.48 11.82 -13.94
N LYS A 405 39.53 12.60 -14.39
CA LYS A 405 39.39 13.04 -15.79
C LYS A 405 39.93 14.46 -16.04
N VAL A 406 40.44 15.13 -15.02
CA VAL A 406 41.16 16.42 -15.08
C VAL A 406 42.66 16.20 -14.93
#